data_4d4105760f52c1882c1f38fb1ed94c14
#
_entry.id   4d4105760f52c1882c1f38fb1ed94c14
#
_cell.length_a   1.000
_cell.length_b   1.000
_cell.length_c   1.000
_cell.angle_alpha   90.00
_cell.angle_beta   90.00
_cell.angle_gamma   90.00
#
_symmetry.space_group_name_H-M   'P 1'
#
loop_
_entity.id
_entity.type
_entity.pdbx_description
1 polymer ?
#
loop_
_entity_poly.entity_id
_entity_poly.type
_entity_poly.pdbx_seq_one_letter_code
_entity_poly.pdbx_strand_id
1 'polypeptide(L)'
;AQVRLAQVPARFEDAFIDLLGGGPGGTSTLAERLPPVELGSDVAVSCRNLTKRFGAFTATDSVSFEVKKGEIFGLLGPNGAGKSTTFKMLCGLLKPSAGEAQVVGLDLRRATGAVKGRLGYMAQKFSLYGLLSVRQNLEFSAGVYGLDTATRRARIAEMIETFDLGGWLDMAPDSLPLGHKQRLALACALMHHPPVLFLDEPTSGVDPI
;
A
#
# COMPACT_ATOMS: atom_id res chain seq x y z
N ALA A 1 -22.50 0.51 9.06
CA ALA A 1 -22.34 0.12 7.66
C ALA A 1 -21.48 -1.15 7.63
N GLN A 2 -21.95 -2.21 7.00
CA GLN A 2 -21.22 -3.47 6.88
C GLN A 2 -20.33 -3.38 5.62
N VAL A 3 -19.07 -3.74 5.76
CA VAL A 3 -18.18 -4.02 4.60
C VAL A 3 -18.73 -5.29 3.95
N ARG A 4 -19.13 -5.19 2.68
CA ARG A 4 -19.52 -6.35 1.87
C ARG A 4 -18.42 -6.63 0.87
N LEU A 5 -17.98 -7.88 0.83
CA LEU A 5 -17.10 -8.38 -0.21
C LEU A 5 -17.98 -8.86 -1.36
N ALA A 6 -17.77 -8.33 -2.55
CA ALA A 6 -18.45 -8.77 -3.75
C ALA A 6 -17.47 -8.72 -4.93
N GLN A 7 -17.52 -9.74 -5.78
CA GLN A 7 -16.94 -9.67 -7.11
C GLN A 7 -17.85 -8.76 -7.94
N VAL A 8 -17.33 -7.65 -8.43
CA VAL A 8 -18.11 -6.66 -9.20
C VAL A 8 -17.76 -6.85 -10.67
N PRO A 9 -18.73 -6.89 -11.58
CA PRO A 9 -18.45 -6.79 -13.02
C PRO A 9 -17.75 -5.47 -13.32
N ALA A 10 -16.98 -5.45 -14.43
CA ALA A 10 -16.29 -4.26 -14.91
C ALA A 10 -17.19 -3.02 -14.85
N ARG A 11 -16.66 -1.93 -14.30
CA ARG A 11 -17.42 -0.69 -14.12
C ARG A 11 -17.48 0.12 -15.40
N PHE A 12 -18.35 1.11 -15.43
CA PHE A 12 -18.41 2.08 -16.53
C PHE A 12 -17.06 2.76 -16.78
N GLU A 13 -16.29 3.04 -15.71
CA GLU A 13 -14.96 3.62 -15.78
C GLU A 13 -13.96 2.68 -16.49
N ASP A 14 -14.03 1.37 -16.25
CA ASP A 14 -13.16 0.37 -16.90
C ASP A 14 -13.50 0.30 -18.39
N ALA A 15 -14.80 0.29 -18.74
CA ALA A 15 -15.26 0.34 -20.13
C ALA A 15 -14.92 1.67 -20.81
N PHE A 16 -14.89 2.77 -20.09
CA PHE A 16 -14.53 4.09 -20.60
C PHE A 16 -13.02 4.17 -20.89
N ILE A 17 -12.17 3.60 -20.03
CA ILE A 17 -10.73 3.49 -20.24
C ILE A 17 -10.44 2.61 -21.47
N ASP A 18 -11.16 1.49 -21.64
CA ASP A 18 -11.04 0.62 -22.81
C ASP A 18 -11.46 1.34 -24.10
N LEU A 19 -12.52 2.16 -24.07
CA LEU A 19 -13.01 2.96 -25.19
C LEU A 19 -12.04 4.08 -25.58
N LEU A 20 -11.28 4.63 -24.65
CA LEU A 20 -10.26 5.65 -24.90
C LEU A 20 -8.92 5.08 -25.38
N GLY A 21 -8.83 3.77 -25.64
CA GLY A 21 -7.62 3.12 -26.17
C GLY A 21 -6.94 2.19 -25.19
N GLY A 22 -7.63 1.82 -24.13
CA GLY A 22 -7.13 0.91 -23.10
C GLY A 22 -6.20 1.60 -22.11
N GLY A 23 -6.00 0.96 -20.99
CA GLY A 23 -4.94 1.32 -20.05
C GLY A 23 -3.57 1.25 -20.73
N PRO A 24 -2.50 1.75 -20.13
CA PRO A 24 -1.18 1.76 -20.72
C PRO A 24 -0.82 0.33 -21.16
N GLY A 25 -0.97 0.08 -22.46
CA GLY A 25 -0.57 -1.18 -23.08
C GLY A 25 0.94 -1.29 -22.97
N GLY A 26 1.43 -2.21 -22.15
CA GLY A 26 2.85 -2.43 -21.96
C GLY A 26 3.15 -3.26 -20.72
N THR A 27 4.35 -3.79 -20.65
CA THR A 27 4.89 -4.43 -19.45
C THR A 27 5.11 -3.36 -18.38
N SER A 28 4.67 -3.64 -17.16
CA SER A 28 4.92 -2.76 -16.02
C SER A 28 6.41 -2.82 -15.66
N THR A 29 7.14 -1.73 -15.84
CA THR A 29 8.54 -1.61 -15.42
C THR A 29 8.72 -1.91 -13.92
N LEU A 30 7.70 -1.63 -13.11
CA LEU A 30 7.69 -1.98 -11.69
C LEU A 30 7.60 -3.50 -11.50
N ALA A 31 6.74 -4.19 -12.25
CA ALA A 31 6.59 -5.65 -12.15
C ALA A 31 7.85 -6.40 -12.61
N GLU A 32 8.58 -5.86 -13.60
CA GLU A 32 9.83 -6.43 -14.08
C GLU A 32 10.99 -6.28 -13.08
N ARG A 33 10.96 -5.23 -12.25
CA ARG A 33 12.01 -4.91 -11.30
C ARG A 33 11.79 -5.51 -9.91
N LEU A 34 10.54 -5.83 -9.55
CA LEU A 34 10.26 -6.44 -8.26
C LEU A 34 10.62 -7.93 -8.29
N PRO A 35 11.43 -8.41 -7.33
CA PRO A 35 11.79 -9.81 -7.26
C PRO A 35 10.55 -10.67 -6.99
N PRO A 36 10.54 -11.94 -7.48
CA PRO A 36 9.52 -12.90 -7.11
C PRO A 36 9.44 -13.05 -5.59
N VAL A 37 8.24 -12.96 -5.04
CA VAL A 37 8.05 -13.10 -3.60
C VAL A 37 7.86 -14.57 -3.25
N GLU A 38 8.76 -15.10 -2.42
CA GLU A 38 8.60 -16.41 -1.81
C GLU A 38 7.85 -16.25 -0.48
N LEU A 39 6.61 -16.73 -0.44
CA LEU A 39 5.82 -16.88 0.78
C LEU A 39 5.77 -18.35 1.15
N GLY A 40 5.83 -18.66 2.43
CA GLY A 40 5.69 -20.03 2.94
C GLY A 40 4.28 -20.63 2.79
N SER A 41 3.34 -19.86 2.22
CA SER A 41 1.96 -20.27 1.92
C SER A 41 1.43 -19.54 0.70
N ASP A 42 0.37 -20.07 0.06
CA ASP A 42 -0.33 -19.41 -1.03
C ASP A 42 -1.17 -18.21 -0.57
N VAL A 43 -1.43 -18.09 0.75
CA VAL A 43 -2.20 -16.99 1.33
C VAL A 43 -1.24 -15.91 1.82
N ALA A 44 -1.34 -14.72 1.23
CA ALA A 44 -0.56 -13.54 1.60
C ALA A 44 -1.18 -12.78 2.78
N VAL A 45 -2.52 -12.64 2.78
CA VAL A 45 -3.26 -11.97 3.85
C VAL A 45 -4.51 -12.78 4.17
N SER A 46 -4.81 -12.98 5.44
CA SER A 46 -6.10 -13.53 5.88
C SER A 46 -6.60 -12.82 7.12
N CYS A 47 -7.91 -12.68 7.23
CA CYS A 47 -8.55 -12.24 8.46
C CYS A 47 -9.88 -12.98 8.68
N ARG A 48 -10.22 -13.20 9.95
CA ARG A 48 -11.46 -13.84 10.38
C ARG A 48 -12.13 -13.02 11.49
N ASN A 49 -13.40 -12.65 11.26
CA ASN A 49 -14.23 -11.88 12.19
C ASN A 49 -13.52 -10.63 12.73
N LEU A 50 -12.71 -9.98 11.87
CA LEU A 50 -11.91 -8.84 12.25
C LEU A 50 -12.81 -7.67 12.60
N THR A 51 -12.73 -7.21 13.85
CA THR A 51 -13.64 -6.20 14.40
C THR A 51 -12.84 -5.08 15.07
N LYS A 52 -13.28 -3.85 14.86
CA LYS A 52 -12.76 -2.67 15.58
C LYS A 52 -13.88 -1.82 16.16
N ARG A 53 -13.80 -1.62 17.46
CA ARG A 53 -14.68 -0.75 18.24
C ARG A 53 -13.91 0.42 18.84
N PHE A 54 -14.51 1.59 18.82
CA PHE A 54 -14.04 2.79 19.50
C PHE A 54 -15.14 3.23 20.49
N GLY A 55 -15.04 2.82 21.75
CA GLY A 55 -16.13 2.95 22.70
C GLY A 55 -17.40 2.24 22.21
N ALA A 56 -18.51 2.95 22.11
CA ALA A 56 -19.78 2.43 21.59
C ALA A 56 -19.85 2.33 20.05
N PHE A 57 -18.92 2.96 19.33
CA PHE A 57 -18.92 2.97 17.87
C PHE A 57 -18.16 1.77 17.31
N THR A 58 -18.78 1.00 16.41
CA THR A 58 -18.15 -0.10 15.67
C THR A 58 -17.76 0.38 14.28
N ALA A 59 -16.47 0.57 14.06
CA ALA A 59 -15.92 1.04 12.78
C ALA A 59 -15.77 -0.08 11.73
N THR A 60 -15.49 -1.31 12.21
CA THR A 60 -15.39 -2.51 11.36
C THR A 60 -16.02 -3.65 12.16
N ASP A 61 -16.90 -4.42 11.55
CA ASP A 61 -17.62 -5.50 12.21
C ASP A 61 -17.47 -6.82 11.44
N SER A 62 -16.83 -7.80 12.10
CA SER A 62 -16.74 -9.20 11.69
C SER A 62 -16.29 -9.43 10.23
N VAL A 63 -15.31 -8.65 9.76
CA VAL A 63 -14.79 -8.77 8.39
C VAL A 63 -13.92 -10.01 8.26
N SER A 64 -14.16 -10.81 7.22
CA SER A 64 -13.41 -12.03 6.93
C SER A 64 -13.13 -12.12 5.44
N PHE A 65 -11.86 -12.32 5.06
CA PHE A 65 -11.41 -12.59 3.69
C PHE A 65 -10.00 -13.18 3.68
N GLU A 66 -9.62 -13.69 2.52
CA GLU A 66 -8.27 -14.15 2.20
C GLU A 66 -7.81 -13.53 0.90
N VAL A 67 -6.52 -13.18 0.82
CA VAL A 67 -5.85 -12.69 -0.38
C VAL A 67 -4.70 -13.64 -0.69
N LYS A 68 -4.67 -14.17 -1.89
CA LYS A 68 -3.64 -15.09 -2.34
C LYS A 68 -2.39 -14.38 -2.84
N LYS A 69 -1.29 -15.09 -2.93
CA LYS A 69 -0.06 -14.62 -3.56
C LYS A 69 -0.33 -14.22 -5.01
N GLY A 70 0.16 -13.06 -5.42
CA GLY A 70 0.00 -12.51 -6.77
C GLY A 70 -1.40 -11.94 -7.06
N GLU A 71 -2.30 -11.94 -6.08
CA GLU A 71 -3.64 -11.39 -6.24
C GLU A 71 -3.66 -9.87 -5.98
N ILE A 72 -4.39 -9.14 -6.83
CA ILE A 72 -4.78 -7.75 -6.57
C ILE A 72 -6.17 -7.76 -5.95
N PHE A 73 -6.26 -7.36 -4.69
CA PHE A 73 -7.49 -7.39 -3.92
C PHE A 73 -7.99 -5.97 -3.63
N GLY A 74 -9.22 -5.67 -4.03
CA GLY A 74 -9.87 -4.37 -3.80
C GLY A 74 -10.87 -4.42 -2.65
N LEU A 75 -10.66 -3.58 -1.62
CA LEU A 75 -11.62 -3.37 -0.54
C LEU A 75 -12.50 -2.17 -0.88
N LEU A 76 -13.70 -2.43 -1.39
CA LEU A 76 -14.64 -1.42 -1.87
C LEU A 76 -15.74 -1.14 -0.84
N GLY A 77 -16.27 0.07 -0.88
CA GLY A 77 -17.39 0.50 -0.02
C GLY A 77 -17.46 2.02 0.13
N PRO A 78 -18.57 2.55 0.65
CA PRO A 78 -18.75 3.99 0.85
C PRO A 78 -17.77 4.56 1.89
N ASN A 79 -17.64 5.88 1.94
CA ASN A 79 -16.88 6.55 2.98
C ASN A 79 -17.49 6.22 4.35
N GLY A 80 -16.63 5.98 5.36
CA GLY A 80 -17.06 5.54 6.68
C GLY A 80 -17.35 4.03 6.82
N ALA A 81 -17.26 3.23 5.75
CA ALA A 81 -17.48 1.78 5.79
C ALA A 81 -16.40 0.97 6.54
N GLY A 82 -15.34 1.62 7.06
CA GLY A 82 -14.28 0.94 7.81
C GLY A 82 -13.11 0.43 6.97
N LYS A 83 -13.02 0.79 5.68
CA LYS A 83 -11.93 0.37 4.78
C LYS A 83 -10.54 0.68 5.34
N SER A 84 -10.25 1.97 5.58
CA SER A 84 -8.96 2.41 6.13
C SER A 84 -8.73 1.86 7.55
N THR A 85 -9.80 1.65 8.34
CA THR A 85 -9.69 1.00 9.66
C THR A 85 -9.25 -0.45 9.52
N THR A 86 -9.81 -1.19 8.57
CA THR A 86 -9.41 -2.57 8.25
C THR A 86 -7.97 -2.62 7.77
N PHE A 87 -7.56 -1.76 6.85
CA PHE A 87 -6.16 -1.66 6.40
C PHE A 87 -5.20 -1.37 7.55
N LYS A 88 -5.51 -0.39 8.40
CA LYS A 88 -4.68 -0.08 9.58
C LYS A 88 -4.55 -1.25 10.54
N MET A 89 -5.60 -2.06 10.70
CA MET A 89 -5.51 -3.29 11.49
C MET A 89 -4.57 -4.31 10.84
N LEU A 90 -4.73 -4.56 9.53
CA LEU A 90 -3.89 -5.51 8.78
C LEU A 90 -2.43 -5.07 8.69
N CYS A 91 -2.17 -3.77 8.66
CA CYS A 91 -0.81 -3.21 8.72
C CYS A 91 -0.22 -3.20 10.15
N GLY A 92 -0.94 -3.66 11.17
CA GLY A 92 -0.49 -3.61 12.56
C GLY A 92 -0.39 -2.18 13.12
N LEU A 93 -1.01 -1.20 12.47
CA LEU A 93 -1.07 0.20 12.93
C LEU A 93 -2.20 0.42 13.94
N LEU A 94 -3.18 -0.47 13.95
CA LEU A 94 -4.33 -0.42 14.83
C LEU A 94 -4.61 -1.81 15.40
N LYS A 95 -4.69 -1.94 16.72
CA LYS A 95 -5.02 -3.21 17.36
C LYS A 95 -6.49 -3.55 17.15
N PRO A 96 -6.84 -4.75 16.65
CA PRO A 96 -8.23 -5.22 16.59
C PRO A 96 -8.88 -5.29 17.98
N SER A 97 -10.19 -5.09 18.05
CA SER A 97 -10.99 -5.33 19.27
C SER A 97 -11.38 -6.80 19.40
N ALA A 98 -11.58 -7.49 18.26
CA ALA A 98 -11.87 -8.92 18.17
C ALA A 98 -11.46 -9.48 16.81
N GLY A 99 -11.48 -10.80 16.68
CA GLY A 99 -11.07 -11.50 15.47
C GLY A 99 -9.56 -11.71 15.39
N GLU A 100 -9.13 -12.27 14.28
CA GLU A 100 -7.73 -12.59 14.03
C GLU A 100 -7.33 -12.22 12.61
N ALA A 101 -6.05 -11.93 12.41
CA ALA A 101 -5.50 -11.67 11.08
C ALA A 101 -4.05 -12.14 11.01
N GLN A 102 -3.67 -12.61 9.81
CA GLN A 102 -2.32 -12.98 9.46
C GLN A 102 -1.90 -12.24 8.19
N VAL A 103 -0.68 -11.78 8.17
CA VAL A 103 -0.05 -11.17 7.01
C VAL A 103 1.31 -11.82 6.80
N VAL A 104 1.56 -12.34 5.61
CA VAL A 104 2.82 -13.04 5.27
C VAL A 104 3.12 -14.18 6.26
N GLY A 105 2.07 -14.93 6.67
CA GLY A 105 2.18 -16.03 7.63
C GLY A 105 2.40 -15.60 9.10
N LEU A 106 2.44 -14.30 9.39
CA LEU A 106 2.64 -13.78 10.75
C LEU A 106 1.31 -13.34 11.38
N ASP A 107 1.01 -13.84 12.59
CA ASP A 107 -0.16 -13.43 13.38
C ASP A 107 0.05 -12.00 13.93
N LEU A 108 -0.83 -11.09 13.54
CA LEU A 108 -0.79 -9.68 13.94
C LEU A 108 -0.89 -9.45 15.46
N ARG A 109 -1.44 -10.38 16.21
CA ARG A 109 -1.54 -10.29 17.68
C ARG A 109 -0.20 -10.51 18.37
N ARG A 110 0.71 -11.28 17.72
CA ARG A 110 1.98 -11.73 18.31
C ARG A 110 3.21 -11.10 17.69
N ALA A 111 3.15 -10.72 16.44
CA ALA A 111 4.30 -10.34 15.64
C ALA A 111 4.16 -9.00 14.93
N THR A 112 3.46 -8.03 15.53
CA THR A 112 3.16 -6.72 14.90
C THR A 112 4.40 -5.99 14.38
N GLY A 113 5.52 -6.03 15.11
CA GLY A 113 6.78 -5.42 14.69
C GLY A 113 7.39 -6.10 13.45
N ALA A 114 7.42 -7.44 13.43
CA ALA A 114 7.93 -8.21 12.30
C ALA A 114 7.05 -8.04 11.04
N VAL A 115 5.73 -7.93 11.22
CA VAL A 115 4.79 -7.68 10.12
C VAL A 115 5.07 -6.33 9.48
N LYS A 116 5.24 -5.26 10.27
CA LYS A 116 5.54 -3.90 9.76
C LYS A 116 6.78 -3.85 8.88
N GLY A 117 7.79 -4.64 9.19
CA GLY A 117 9.01 -4.74 8.37
C GLY A 117 8.83 -5.53 7.07
N ARG A 118 7.71 -6.22 6.89
CA ARG A 118 7.41 -7.06 5.72
C ARG A 118 6.28 -6.54 4.85
N LEU A 119 5.75 -5.37 5.12
CA LEU A 119 4.69 -4.78 4.31
C LEU A 119 5.03 -3.36 3.91
N GLY A 120 4.60 -2.97 2.72
CA GLY A 120 4.53 -1.59 2.29
C GLY A 120 3.14 -1.03 2.60
N TYR A 121 3.10 0.22 3.04
CA TYR A 121 1.83 0.90 3.30
C TYR A 121 1.88 2.32 2.75
N MET A 122 0.94 2.62 1.88
CA MET A 122 0.68 3.97 1.38
C MET A 122 -0.65 4.44 1.97
N ALA A 123 -0.60 5.45 2.84
CA ALA A 123 -1.78 6.02 3.47
C ALA A 123 -2.48 7.01 2.52
N GLN A 124 -3.78 7.18 2.67
CA GLN A 124 -4.59 8.18 1.95
C GLN A 124 -4.00 9.61 2.07
N LYS A 125 -3.56 9.98 3.27
CA LYS A 125 -2.72 11.18 3.47
C LYS A 125 -1.26 10.75 3.39
N PHE A 126 -0.53 11.29 2.45
CA PHE A 126 0.87 10.92 2.26
C PHE A 126 1.67 11.06 3.54
N SER A 127 2.32 9.96 3.95
CA SER A 127 3.20 9.94 5.12
C SER A 127 4.61 10.43 4.76
N LEU A 128 4.69 11.55 4.01
CA LEU A 128 5.94 12.17 3.59
C LEU A 128 6.35 13.25 4.59
N TYR A 129 7.64 13.40 4.79
CA TYR A 129 8.21 14.46 5.61
C TYR A 129 8.33 15.73 4.78
N GLY A 130 7.42 16.69 4.97
CA GLY A 130 7.33 17.90 4.18
C GLY A 130 8.55 18.84 4.28
N LEU A 131 9.34 18.74 5.36
CA LEU A 131 10.58 19.49 5.56
C LEU A 131 11.80 18.84 4.91
N LEU A 132 11.70 17.58 4.49
CA LEU A 132 12.75 16.85 3.81
C LEU A 132 12.55 16.94 2.30
N SER A 133 13.65 17.00 1.53
CA SER A 133 13.57 16.89 0.08
C SER A 133 13.12 15.50 -0.36
N VAL A 134 12.81 15.32 -1.66
CA VAL A 134 12.51 14.00 -2.25
C VAL A 134 13.63 13.01 -1.94
N ARG A 135 14.88 13.38 -2.19
CA ARG A 135 16.06 12.56 -1.88
C ARG A 135 16.10 12.17 -0.41
N GLN A 136 15.92 13.12 0.48
CA GLN A 136 15.95 12.88 1.92
C GLN A 136 14.79 12.00 2.40
N ASN A 137 13.60 12.09 1.80
CA ASN A 137 12.49 11.18 2.08
C ASN A 137 12.83 9.75 1.70
N LEU A 138 13.46 9.53 0.52
CA LEU A 138 13.91 8.20 0.09
C LEU A 138 15.00 7.65 1.03
N GLU A 139 15.98 8.46 1.39
CA GLU A 139 17.05 8.10 2.32
C GLU A 139 16.51 7.76 3.71
N PHE A 140 15.58 8.56 4.21
CA PHE A 140 14.91 8.31 5.48
C PHE A 140 14.14 6.98 5.45
N SER A 141 13.37 6.74 4.39
CA SER A 141 12.61 5.50 4.23
C SER A 141 13.52 4.27 4.22
N ALA A 142 14.63 4.32 3.45
CA ALA A 142 15.64 3.26 3.43
C ALA A 142 16.26 3.02 4.82
N GLY A 143 16.46 4.08 5.60
CA GLY A 143 16.95 4.01 6.97
C GLY A 143 15.97 3.36 7.94
N VAL A 144 14.68 3.69 7.83
CA VAL A 144 13.61 3.11 8.67
C VAL A 144 13.54 1.59 8.50
N TYR A 145 13.72 1.09 7.29
CA TYR A 145 13.73 -0.35 7.01
C TYR A 145 15.09 -1.03 7.25
N GLY A 146 16.08 -0.29 7.75
CA GLY A 146 17.37 -0.85 8.16
C GLY A 146 18.22 -1.37 7.00
N LEU A 147 18.07 -0.81 5.79
CA LEU A 147 18.88 -1.21 4.65
C LEU A 147 20.35 -0.84 4.87
N ASP A 148 21.26 -1.79 4.62
CA ASP A 148 22.69 -1.52 4.65
C ASP A 148 23.10 -0.50 3.58
N THR A 149 24.30 0.06 3.69
CA THR A 149 24.74 1.18 2.84
C THR A 149 24.73 0.85 1.34
N ALA A 150 25.11 -0.37 0.95
CA ALA A 150 25.17 -0.76 -0.45
C ALA A 150 23.76 -0.97 -1.02
N THR A 151 22.93 -1.73 -0.32
CA THR A 151 21.52 -1.97 -0.64
C THR A 151 20.73 -0.67 -0.68
N ARG A 152 20.91 0.21 0.32
CA ARG A 152 20.27 1.53 0.37
C ARG A 152 20.55 2.35 -0.89
N ARG A 153 21.83 2.46 -1.30
CA ARG A 153 22.20 3.22 -2.50
C ARG A 153 21.55 2.66 -3.75
N ALA A 154 21.60 1.33 -3.93
CA ALA A 154 20.99 0.65 -5.07
C ALA A 154 19.48 0.86 -5.11
N ARG A 155 18.77 0.70 -3.97
CA ARG A 155 17.33 0.87 -3.88
C ARG A 155 16.88 2.30 -4.14
N ILE A 156 17.59 3.28 -3.60
CA ILE A 156 17.28 4.70 -3.86
C ILE A 156 17.43 5.00 -5.35
N ALA A 157 18.47 4.54 -6.01
CA ALA A 157 18.67 4.72 -7.44
C ALA A 157 17.55 4.06 -8.26
N GLU A 158 17.19 2.83 -7.92
CA GLU A 158 16.08 2.09 -8.52
C GLU A 158 14.74 2.83 -8.37
N MET A 159 14.42 3.36 -7.19
CA MET A 159 13.19 4.11 -6.94
C MET A 159 13.16 5.43 -7.71
N ILE A 160 14.29 6.14 -7.78
CA ILE A 160 14.39 7.39 -8.56
C ILE A 160 14.09 7.12 -10.04
N GLU A 161 14.67 6.07 -10.60
CA GLU A 161 14.48 5.72 -12.02
C GLU A 161 13.07 5.20 -12.28
N THR A 162 12.58 4.25 -11.47
CA THR A 162 11.27 3.61 -11.65
C THR A 162 10.11 4.58 -11.56
N PHE A 163 10.20 5.56 -10.67
CA PHE A 163 9.14 6.54 -10.42
C PHE A 163 9.38 7.91 -11.06
N ASP A 164 10.41 8.03 -11.91
CA ASP A 164 10.74 9.29 -12.61
C ASP A 164 10.86 10.48 -11.65
N LEU A 165 11.67 10.31 -10.60
CA LEU A 165 11.86 11.32 -9.57
C LEU A 165 13.13 12.16 -9.77
N GLY A 166 13.92 11.88 -10.82
CA GLY A 166 15.25 12.47 -11.04
C GLY A 166 15.26 14.00 -11.06
N GLY A 167 14.27 14.60 -11.72
CA GLY A 167 14.15 16.06 -11.84
C GLY A 167 13.66 16.78 -10.56
N TRP A 168 13.30 16.02 -9.51
CA TRP A 168 12.62 16.56 -8.33
C TRP A 168 13.38 16.36 -7.02
N LEU A 169 14.58 15.80 -7.07
CA LEU A 169 15.32 15.27 -5.91
C LEU A 169 15.56 16.29 -4.79
N ASP A 170 15.78 17.55 -5.13
CA ASP A 170 16.09 18.61 -4.17
C ASP A 170 14.85 19.39 -3.73
N MET A 171 13.67 19.05 -4.27
CA MET A 171 12.41 19.73 -3.93
C MET A 171 11.74 19.09 -2.70
N ALA A 172 11.04 19.93 -1.92
CA ALA A 172 10.18 19.45 -0.84
C ALA A 172 8.91 18.80 -1.42
N PRO A 173 8.34 17.76 -0.77
CA PRO A 173 7.13 17.07 -1.23
C PRO A 173 5.94 18.02 -1.46
N ASP A 174 5.81 19.07 -0.65
CA ASP A 174 4.69 20.02 -0.77
C ASP A 174 4.74 20.89 -2.02
N SER A 175 5.91 21.00 -2.64
CA SER A 175 6.11 21.71 -3.90
C SER A 175 5.93 20.83 -5.14
N LEU A 176 5.71 19.51 -4.97
CA LEU A 176 5.52 18.58 -6.07
C LEU A 176 4.10 18.63 -6.62
N PRO A 177 3.93 18.44 -7.94
CA PRO A 177 2.63 18.07 -8.50
C PRO A 177 2.10 16.81 -7.82
N LEU A 178 0.77 16.69 -7.69
CA LEU A 178 0.13 15.60 -6.94
C LEU A 178 0.57 14.20 -7.41
N GLY A 179 0.66 13.99 -8.73
CA GLY A 179 1.12 12.71 -9.28
C GLY A 179 2.56 12.35 -8.86
N HIS A 180 3.48 13.33 -8.79
CA HIS A 180 4.84 13.07 -8.32
C HIS A 180 4.90 12.86 -6.80
N LYS A 181 4.03 13.52 -6.04
CA LYS A 181 3.88 13.24 -4.60
C LYS A 181 3.40 11.82 -4.35
N GLN A 182 2.47 11.30 -5.17
CA GLN A 182 2.03 9.91 -5.11
C GLN A 182 3.14 8.93 -5.49
N ARG A 183 3.87 9.20 -6.58
CA ARG A 183 5.02 8.40 -6.99
C ARG A 183 6.08 8.32 -5.89
N LEU A 184 6.40 9.44 -5.23
CA LEU A 184 7.31 9.46 -4.09
C LEU A 184 6.79 8.63 -2.91
N ALA A 185 5.52 8.75 -2.56
CA ALA A 185 4.91 7.98 -1.48
C ALA A 185 4.95 6.47 -1.77
N LEU A 186 4.68 6.08 -3.02
CA LEU A 186 4.75 4.68 -3.45
C LEU A 186 6.20 4.17 -3.47
N ALA A 187 7.16 4.98 -3.94
CA ALA A 187 8.59 4.66 -3.89
C ALA A 187 9.06 4.41 -2.45
N CYS A 188 8.65 5.26 -1.50
CA CYS A 188 8.95 5.06 -0.08
C CYS A 188 8.33 3.78 0.48
N ALA A 189 7.10 3.44 0.10
CA ALA A 189 6.42 2.22 0.54
C ALA A 189 7.05 0.94 -0.03
N LEU A 190 7.68 1.01 -1.20
CA LEU A 190 8.34 -0.09 -1.90
C LEU A 190 9.85 -0.20 -1.61
N MET A 191 10.44 0.73 -0.88
CA MET A 191 11.88 0.86 -0.66
C MET A 191 12.58 -0.44 -0.23
N HIS A 192 11.91 -1.25 0.58
CA HIS A 192 12.44 -2.51 1.15
C HIS A 192 11.94 -3.77 0.42
N HIS A 193 11.32 -3.63 -0.77
CA HIS A 193 10.70 -4.71 -1.55
C HIS A 193 9.74 -5.59 -0.72
N PRO A 194 8.69 -4.99 -0.17
CA PRO A 194 7.74 -5.74 0.66
C PRO A 194 6.99 -6.80 -0.15
N PRO A 195 6.78 -8.01 0.43
CA PRO A 195 5.98 -9.04 -0.20
C PRO A 195 4.48 -8.73 -0.31
N VAL A 196 3.99 -7.76 0.46
CA VAL A 196 2.60 -7.29 0.44
C VAL A 196 2.58 -5.77 0.49
N LEU A 197 1.76 -5.16 -0.38
CA LEU A 197 1.57 -3.72 -0.44
C LEU A 197 0.11 -3.38 -0.14
N PHE A 198 -0.10 -2.49 0.80
CA PHE A 198 -1.39 -1.91 1.12
C PHE A 198 -1.45 -0.47 0.61
N LEU A 199 -2.44 -0.19 -0.24
CA LEU A 199 -2.67 1.12 -0.83
C LEU A 199 -4.03 1.64 -0.40
N ASP A 200 -4.06 2.72 0.38
CA ASP A 200 -5.30 3.35 0.86
C ASP A 200 -5.61 4.57 -0.04
N GLU A 201 -6.50 4.38 -1.01
CA GLU A 201 -6.89 5.36 -2.02
C GLU A 201 -5.70 5.96 -2.83
N PRO A 202 -4.88 5.12 -3.48
CA PRO A 202 -3.63 5.55 -4.10
C PRO A 202 -3.81 6.54 -5.28
N THR A 203 -4.99 6.61 -5.86
CA THR A 203 -5.31 7.48 -7.00
C THR A 203 -6.20 8.67 -6.62
N SER A 204 -6.44 8.88 -5.32
CA SER A 204 -7.30 9.97 -4.86
C SER A 204 -6.74 11.34 -5.29
N GLY A 205 -7.53 12.08 -6.08
CA GLY A 205 -7.18 13.41 -6.58
C GLY A 205 -6.25 13.43 -7.80
N VAL A 206 -5.92 12.28 -8.40
CA VAL A 206 -5.27 12.24 -9.72
C VAL A 206 -6.33 12.15 -10.80
N ASP A 207 -6.23 13.05 -11.77
CA ASP A 207 -7.02 12.98 -12.99
C ASP A 207 -6.63 11.70 -13.76
N PRO A 208 -7.57 10.89 -14.23
CA PRO A 208 -7.27 9.63 -14.91
C PRO A 208 -6.68 9.79 -16.34
N ILE A 209 -6.32 11.01 -16.75
CA ILE A 209 -5.73 11.30 -18.07
C ILE A 209 -4.21 11.44 -17.94
#